data_eb1dfaf3c290a5822df38d0cf6a348fb
#
_entry.id   eb1dfaf3c290a5822df38d0cf6a348fb
#
_cell.length_a   1.000
_cell.length_b   1.000
_cell.length_c   1.000
_cell.angle_alpha   90.00
_cell.angle_beta   90.00
_cell.angle_gamma   90.00
#
_symmetry.space_group_name_H-M   'P 1'
#
loop_
_entity.id
_entity.type
_entity.pdbx_description
1 polymer ?
#
loop_
_entity_poly.entity_id
_entity_poly.type
_entity_poly.pdbx_seq_one_letter_code
_entity_poly.pdbx_strand_id
1 'polypeptide(L)'
;MIKHITTTPAKALEKLKAGNARYIDAKVNSEDISQAKRTDTLVNGQKPYAIIITCSDSRVIPENIFMTGIGELFVIRIAGNVIDEHQLGSIEYAASHLGAPLIVVMGHTPVSYTHLRAHETEADL
;
A
#
# COMPACT_ATOMS: atom_id res chain seq x y z
N MET A 1 -16.49 9.70 9.46
CA MET A 1 -17.30 9.75 8.25
C MET A 1 -16.44 9.99 7.04
N ILE A 2 -16.75 9.32 5.95
CA ILE A 2 -16.00 9.47 4.71
C ILE A 2 -16.38 10.78 4.05
N LYS A 3 -15.41 11.64 3.84
CA LYS A 3 -15.65 12.93 3.21
C LYS A 3 -15.80 12.80 1.71
N HIS A 4 -14.90 12.03 1.11
CA HIS A 4 -14.96 11.76 -0.30
C HIS A 4 -14.13 10.52 -0.58
N ILE A 5 -14.45 9.85 -1.64
CA ILE A 5 -13.74 8.64 -2.05
C ILE A 5 -12.88 9.02 -3.23
N THR A 6 -11.59 8.63 -3.18
CA THR A 6 -10.63 9.03 -4.21
C THR A 6 -10.94 8.38 -5.55
N THR A 7 -11.48 7.16 -5.52
CA THR A 7 -11.90 6.45 -6.72
C THR A 7 -12.78 5.27 -6.28
N THR A 8 -13.17 4.41 -7.19
CA THR A 8 -13.94 3.21 -6.85
C THR A 8 -12.99 2.06 -6.52
N PRO A 9 -13.43 1.08 -5.71
CA PRO A 9 -12.60 -0.09 -5.43
C PRO A 9 -12.15 -0.83 -6.70
N ALA A 10 -13.03 -0.95 -7.68
CA ALA A 10 -12.71 -1.64 -8.93
C ALA A 10 -11.60 -0.92 -9.69
N LYS A 11 -11.68 0.40 -9.78
CA LYS A 11 -10.65 1.19 -10.45
C LYS A 11 -9.34 1.17 -9.69
N ALA A 12 -9.40 1.19 -8.36
CA ALA A 12 -8.21 1.09 -7.52
C ALA A 12 -7.50 -0.24 -7.78
N LEU A 13 -8.26 -1.33 -7.83
CA LEU A 13 -7.68 -2.65 -8.09
C LEU A 13 -7.04 -2.71 -9.48
N GLU A 14 -7.69 -2.13 -10.48
CA GLU A 14 -7.14 -2.07 -11.83
C GLU A 14 -5.81 -1.31 -11.86
N LYS A 15 -5.74 -0.20 -11.13
CA LYS A 15 -4.49 0.57 -11.05
C LYS A 15 -3.37 -0.25 -10.45
N LEU A 16 -3.67 -0.98 -9.38
CA LEU A 16 -2.67 -1.84 -8.74
C LEU A 16 -2.18 -2.93 -9.70
N LYS A 17 -3.10 -3.59 -10.38
CA LYS A 17 -2.75 -4.65 -11.33
C LYS A 17 -1.91 -4.11 -12.49
N ALA A 18 -2.29 -2.96 -13.03
CA ALA A 18 -1.54 -2.36 -14.12
C ALA A 18 -0.14 -1.95 -13.68
N GLY A 19 -0.03 -1.37 -12.48
CA GLY A 19 1.27 -1.01 -11.91
C GLY A 19 2.15 -2.23 -11.69
N ASN A 20 1.57 -3.30 -11.16
CA ASN A 20 2.32 -4.53 -10.93
C ASN A 20 2.81 -5.13 -12.24
N ALA A 21 2.02 -5.08 -13.31
CA ALA A 21 2.44 -5.54 -14.62
C ALA A 21 3.65 -4.75 -15.12
N ARG A 22 3.63 -3.43 -14.94
CA ARG A 22 4.77 -2.59 -15.31
C ARG A 22 6.02 -2.93 -14.48
N TYR A 23 5.84 -3.22 -13.20
CA TYR A 23 6.93 -3.60 -12.33
C TYR A 23 7.59 -4.90 -12.81
N ILE A 24 6.77 -5.88 -13.20
CA ILE A 24 7.28 -7.16 -13.69
C ILE A 24 8.14 -6.95 -14.94
N ASP A 25 7.73 -6.05 -15.83
CA ASP A 25 8.46 -5.76 -17.05
C ASP A 25 9.72 -4.94 -16.82
N ALA A 26 9.58 -3.79 -16.19
CA ALA A 26 10.64 -2.80 -16.12
C ALA A 26 11.45 -2.87 -14.83
N LYS A 27 10.76 -3.19 -13.71
CA LYS A 27 11.38 -3.29 -12.38
C LYS A 27 12.03 -1.99 -11.90
N VAL A 28 11.72 -0.89 -12.54
CA VAL A 28 12.22 0.43 -12.17
C VAL A 28 11.01 1.37 -12.09
N ASN A 29 10.81 1.94 -10.91
CA ASN A 29 9.70 2.85 -10.68
C ASN A 29 10.08 4.26 -11.15
N SER A 30 9.35 4.77 -12.13
CA SER A 30 9.56 6.13 -12.66
C SER A 30 8.49 7.09 -12.21
N GLU A 31 7.65 6.72 -11.24
CA GLU A 31 6.59 7.57 -10.75
C GLU A 31 7.12 8.71 -9.87
N ASP A 32 6.25 9.66 -9.56
CA ASP A 32 6.67 10.92 -8.96
C ASP A 32 6.94 10.81 -7.46
N ILE A 33 8.22 10.85 -7.11
CA ILE A 33 8.67 10.92 -5.72
C ILE A 33 9.46 12.20 -5.47
N SER A 34 9.17 13.25 -6.24
CA SER A 34 9.91 14.50 -6.23
C SER A 34 9.59 15.37 -5.02
N GLN A 35 10.43 16.39 -4.83
CA GLN A 35 10.20 17.40 -3.81
C GLN A 35 8.90 18.16 -4.09
N ALA A 36 8.62 18.41 -5.36
CA ALA A 36 7.39 19.10 -5.76
C ALA A 36 6.16 18.28 -5.34
N LYS A 37 6.22 16.96 -5.50
CA LYS A 37 5.11 16.10 -5.08
C LYS A 37 4.96 16.08 -3.57
N ARG A 38 6.08 16.09 -2.83
CA ARG A 38 6.01 16.17 -1.37
C ARG A 38 5.35 17.47 -0.92
N THR A 39 5.69 18.57 -1.58
CA THR A 39 5.10 19.87 -1.26
C THR A 39 3.60 19.88 -1.59
N ASP A 40 3.24 19.32 -2.73
CA ASP A 40 1.84 19.23 -3.12
C ASP A 40 1.01 18.45 -2.10
N THR A 41 1.52 17.31 -1.65
CA THR A 41 0.78 16.51 -0.66
C THR A 41 0.73 17.18 0.72
N LEU A 42 1.72 18.02 1.03
CA LEU A 42 1.66 18.79 2.26
C LEU A 42 0.55 19.86 2.20
N VAL A 43 0.47 20.56 1.09
CA VAL A 43 -0.49 21.67 0.93
C VAL A 43 -1.90 21.18 0.65
N ASN A 44 -2.04 20.21 -0.24
CA ASN A 44 -3.34 19.74 -0.73
C ASN A 44 -3.78 18.41 -0.15
N GLY A 45 -2.94 17.78 0.67
CA GLY A 45 -3.22 16.48 1.27
C GLY A 45 -2.92 15.34 0.32
N GLN A 46 -2.77 14.15 0.89
CA GLN A 46 -2.60 12.94 0.11
C GLN A 46 -3.96 12.34 -0.22
N LYS A 47 -4.06 11.68 -1.35
CA LYS A 47 -5.32 11.10 -1.83
C LYS A 47 -5.07 9.66 -2.29
N PRO A 48 -4.74 8.76 -1.36
CA PRO A 48 -4.42 7.40 -1.73
C PRO A 48 -5.64 6.68 -2.30
N TYR A 49 -5.40 5.81 -3.27
CA TYR A 49 -6.49 5.04 -3.84
C TYR A 49 -6.54 3.62 -3.25
N ALA A 50 -5.56 3.24 -2.46
CA ALA A 50 -5.55 1.93 -1.81
C ALA A 50 -4.74 1.98 -0.52
N ILE A 51 -5.15 1.11 0.42
CA ILE A 51 -4.41 0.86 1.66
C ILE A 51 -3.72 -0.49 1.47
N ILE A 52 -2.41 -0.52 1.64
CA ILE A 52 -1.64 -1.75 1.49
C ILE A 52 -1.10 -2.14 2.86
N ILE A 53 -1.44 -3.35 3.29
CA ILE A 53 -0.92 -3.91 4.54
C ILE A 53 0.07 -4.98 4.16
N THR A 54 1.32 -4.82 4.55
CA THR A 54 2.37 -5.72 4.12
C THR A 54 3.47 -5.86 5.18
N CYS A 55 4.44 -6.71 4.88
CA CYS A 55 5.56 -6.97 5.76
C CYS A 55 6.55 -5.80 5.78
N SER A 56 7.30 -5.70 6.87
CA SER A 56 8.39 -4.71 6.99
C SER A 56 9.68 -5.16 6.30
N ASP A 57 9.69 -6.33 5.68
CA ASP A 57 10.87 -6.83 4.96
C ASP A 57 11.29 -5.79 3.92
N SER A 58 12.55 -5.41 3.94
CA SER A 58 13.05 -4.33 3.09
C SER A 58 12.99 -4.62 1.59
N ARG A 59 12.83 -5.89 1.23
CA ARG A 59 12.72 -6.29 -0.16
C ARG A 59 11.31 -6.09 -0.72
N VAL A 60 10.34 -5.89 0.15
CA VAL A 60 8.95 -5.68 -0.25
C VAL A 60 8.64 -4.20 -0.15
N ILE A 61 8.65 -3.53 -1.29
CA ILE A 61 8.41 -2.09 -1.36
C ILE A 61 7.14 -1.87 -2.18
N PRO A 62 6.00 -1.63 -1.52
CA PRO A 62 4.73 -1.53 -2.24
C PRO A 62 4.72 -0.50 -3.36
N GLU A 63 5.37 0.65 -3.15
CA GLU A 63 5.42 1.68 -4.17
C GLU A 63 6.11 1.20 -5.44
N ASN A 64 7.11 0.33 -5.31
CA ASN A 64 7.78 -0.24 -6.47
C ASN A 64 6.94 -1.34 -7.11
N ILE A 65 6.38 -2.21 -6.26
CA ILE A 65 5.61 -3.36 -6.74
C ILE A 65 4.41 -2.94 -7.57
N PHE A 66 3.83 -1.79 -7.23
CA PHE A 66 2.66 -1.26 -7.92
C PHE A 66 2.97 -0.03 -8.76
N MET A 67 4.23 0.33 -8.88
CA MET A 67 4.69 1.49 -9.68
C MET A 67 3.88 2.74 -9.33
N THR A 68 3.98 3.16 -8.07
CA THR A 68 3.25 4.33 -7.59
C THR A 68 4.20 5.37 -7.02
N GLY A 69 3.75 6.62 -7.02
CA GLY A 69 4.49 7.72 -6.43
C GLY A 69 3.92 8.14 -5.08
N ILE A 70 4.41 9.27 -4.59
CA ILE A 70 4.00 9.82 -3.30
C ILE A 70 2.51 10.14 -3.33
N GLY A 71 1.82 9.71 -2.28
CA GLY A 71 0.40 10.05 -2.09
C GLY A 71 -0.58 9.09 -2.73
N GLU A 72 -0.11 8.11 -3.50
CA GLU A 72 -1.02 7.20 -4.19
C GLU A 72 -1.42 5.98 -3.37
N LEU A 73 -0.55 5.51 -2.49
CA LEU A 73 -0.84 4.40 -1.59
C LEU A 73 -0.72 4.84 -0.15
N PHE A 74 -1.53 4.25 0.73
CA PHE A 74 -1.35 4.38 2.16
C PHE A 74 -0.82 3.05 2.67
N VAL A 75 0.44 3.01 3.07
CA VAL A 75 1.14 1.75 3.34
C VAL A 75 1.30 1.55 4.84
N ILE A 76 0.89 0.36 5.31
CA ILE A 76 1.07 -0.06 6.70
C ILE A 76 1.99 -1.28 6.67
N ARG A 77 3.16 -1.17 7.27
CA ARG A 77 4.16 -2.23 7.24
C ARG A 77 4.40 -2.75 8.64
N ILE A 78 4.21 -4.05 8.79
CA ILE A 78 4.38 -4.74 10.08
C ILE A 78 5.07 -6.07 9.81
N ALA A 79 6.06 -6.41 10.63
CA ALA A 79 6.74 -7.67 10.48
C ALA A 79 5.73 -8.83 10.55
N GLY A 80 5.71 -9.66 9.53
CA GLY A 80 4.83 -10.81 9.44
C GLY A 80 3.36 -10.50 9.18
N ASN A 81 3.03 -9.28 8.79
CA ASN A 81 1.66 -8.86 8.46
C ASN A 81 0.67 -8.96 9.63
N VAL A 82 1.16 -8.86 10.86
CA VAL A 82 0.30 -8.97 12.04
C VAL A 82 -0.39 -7.62 12.31
N ILE A 83 -1.71 -7.64 12.45
CA ILE A 83 -2.49 -6.44 12.66
C ILE A 83 -3.03 -6.43 14.07
N ASP A 84 -2.84 -5.31 14.79
CA ASP A 84 -3.43 -5.11 16.10
C ASP A 84 -4.22 -3.79 16.11
N GLU A 85 -4.57 -3.31 17.30
CA GLU A 85 -5.39 -2.10 17.44
C GLU A 85 -4.77 -0.87 16.80
N HIS A 86 -3.45 -0.75 16.86
CA HIS A 86 -2.76 0.42 16.31
C HIS A 86 -2.88 0.45 14.79
N GLN A 87 -2.69 -0.68 14.15
CA GLN A 87 -2.82 -0.76 12.70
C GLN A 87 -4.26 -0.57 12.26
N LEU A 88 -5.21 -1.08 13.03
CA LEU A 88 -6.62 -0.86 12.73
C LEU A 88 -6.95 0.63 12.76
N GLY A 89 -6.40 1.37 13.72
CA GLY A 89 -6.58 2.82 13.76
C GLY A 89 -6.06 3.51 12.51
N SER A 90 -4.91 3.07 11.99
CA SER A 90 -4.36 3.61 10.74
C SER A 90 -5.24 3.29 9.55
N ILE A 91 -5.78 2.08 9.50
CA ILE A 91 -6.69 1.68 8.44
C ILE A 91 -7.94 2.56 8.45
N GLU A 92 -8.51 2.77 9.63
CA GLU A 92 -9.69 3.61 9.78
C GLU A 92 -9.42 5.04 9.35
N TYR A 93 -8.26 5.56 9.71
CA TYR A 93 -7.87 6.90 9.30
C TYR A 93 -7.82 7.01 7.78
N ALA A 94 -7.15 6.07 7.13
CA ALA A 94 -7.00 6.10 5.69
C ALA A 94 -8.33 5.93 4.97
N ALA A 95 -9.20 5.08 5.48
CA ALA A 95 -10.50 4.85 4.87
C ALA A 95 -11.45 6.03 5.11
N SER A 96 -11.52 6.52 6.35
CA SER A 96 -12.52 7.51 6.73
C SER A 96 -12.10 8.93 6.43
N HIS A 97 -10.84 9.26 6.64
CA HIS A 97 -10.35 10.64 6.45
C HIS A 97 -9.75 10.87 5.07
N LEU A 98 -9.04 9.89 4.55
CA LEU A 98 -8.37 10.05 3.26
C LEU A 98 -9.20 9.49 2.09
N GLY A 99 -10.24 8.72 2.37
CA GLY A 99 -11.14 8.24 1.34
C GLY A 99 -10.59 7.11 0.48
N ALA A 100 -9.60 6.35 0.98
CA ALA A 100 -9.05 5.22 0.24
C ALA A 100 -10.09 4.09 0.17
N PRO A 101 -10.49 3.66 -1.03
CA PRO A 101 -11.62 2.76 -1.18
C PRO A 101 -11.29 1.28 -1.16
N LEU A 102 -10.01 0.91 -1.13
CA LEU A 102 -9.59 -0.49 -1.26
C LEU A 102 -8.52 -0.81 -0.22
N ILE A 103 -8.65 -1.98 0.40
CA ILE A 103 -7.65 -2.50 1.34
C ILE A 103 -7.09 -3.79 0.74
N VAL A 104 -5.76 -3.87 0.65
CA VAL A 104 -5.07 -5.06 0.16
C VAL A 104 -4.11 -5.55 1.23
N VAL A 105 -4.24 -6.81 1.60
CA VAL A 105 -3.30 -7.47 2.50
C VAL A 105 -2.36 -8.29 1.63
N MET A 106 -1.10 -7.92 1.64
CA MET A 106 -0.13 -8.49 0.72
C MET A 106 0.94 -9.28 1.47
N GLY A 107 1.04 -10.55 1.15
CA GLY A 107 2.13 -11.40 1.62
C GLY A 107 3.24 -11.45 0.60
N HIS A 108 4.34 -12.12 0.96
CA HIS A 108 5.43 -12.36 0.03
C HIS A 108 6.01 -13.75 0.27
N THR A 109 6.90 -14.17 -0.63
CA THR A 109 7.36 -15.55 -0.63
C THR A 109 8.17 -15.89 0.63
N PRO A 110 8.14 -17.15 1.06
CA PRO A 110 8.86 -17.57 2.27
C PRO A 110 10.37 -17.36 2.23
N VAL A 111 10.92 -17.22 1.05
CA VAL A 111 12.36 -16.99 0.90
C VAL A 111 12.79 -15.72 1.63
N SER A 112 11.90 -14.73 1.70
CA SER A 112 12.23 -13.45 2.30
C SER A 112 12.14 -13.45 3.82
N TYR A 113 11.39 -14.38 4.43
CA TYR A 113 11.17 -14.36 5.87
C TYR A 113 10.86 -15.74 6.44
N THR A 114 11.72 -16.66 6.19
CA THR A 114 11.53 -18.04 6.62
C THR A 114 11.19 -18.17 8.10
N HIS A 115 11.82 -17.35 8.92
CA HIS A 115 11.59 -17.37 10.37
C HIS A 115 10.23 -16.83 10.81
N LEU A 116 9.51 -16.16 9.93
CA LEU A 116 8.17 -15.62 10.22
C LEU A 116 7.05 -16.46 9.64
N ARG A 117 7.39 -17.60 9.11
CA ARG A 117 6.46 -18.42 8.36
C ARG A 117 5.20 -18.80 9.11
N ALA A 118 5.32 -19.06 10.39
CA ALA A 118 4.17 -19.44 11.17
C ALA A 118 3.10 -18.34 11.20
N HIS A 119 3.54 -17.10 11.33
CA HIS A 119 2.62 -15.98 11.32
C HIS A 119 2.03 -15.78 9.94
N GLU A 120 2.86 -15.91 8.95
CA GLU A 120 2.46 -15.71 7.58
C GLU A 120 1.38 -16.69 7.17
N THR A 121 1.54 -17.93 7.56
CA THR A 121 0.58 -18.97 7.19
C THR A 121 -0.82 -18.67 7.69
N GLU A 122 -0.92 -18.02 8.83
CA GLU A 122 -2.22 -17.66 9.36
C GLU A 122 -2.81 -16.44 8.72
N ALA A 123 -1.96 -15.55 8.29
CA ALA A 123 -2.42 -14.27 7.79
C ALA A 123 -2.76 -14.32 6.33
N ASP A 124 -1.96 -14.96 5.56
CA ASP A 124 -2.17 -14.86 4.15
C ASP A 124 -2.98 -15.95 3.60
N LEU A 125 -2.91 -16.98 4.19
CA LEU A 125 -3.66 -18.06 3.74
C LEU A 125 -4.19 -18.03 2.40
#